data_b9e5c11157d94801277fe85d13df3aaf
#
_entry.id   b9e5c11157d94801277fe85d13df3aaf
#
_cell.length_a   1.000
_cell.length_b   1.000
_cell.length_c   1.000
_cell.angle_alpha   90.00
_cell.angle_beta   90.00
_cell.angle_gamma   90.00
#
_symmetry.space_group_name_H-M   'P 1'
#
loop_
_entity.id
_entity.type
_entity.pdbx_description
1 polymer ?
#
loop_
_entity_poly.entity_id
_entity_poly.type
_entity_poly.pdbx_seq_one_letter_code
_entity_poly.pdbx_strand_id
1 'polypeptide(L)'
;MNTFKFAVINPLLHNELRLKIMVALDSLESASFMYLCQITDATRGNLSIQIKTLQEAGYLEVDKSGSGPSSRSICRLTRKGIEALHAYEQGLRRLFTEDVPADKDDQQQAV
;
A
#
# COMPACT_ATOMS: atom_id res chain seq x y z
N MET A 1 32.50 -13.66 -1.70
CA MET A 1 31.72 -12.66 -2.42
C MET A 1 30.37 -12.49 -1.75
N ASN A 2 29.99 -11.27 -1.49
CA ASN A 2 28.74 -11.01 -0.79
C ASN A 2 27.55 -11.03 -1.75
N THR A 3 26.62 -11.96 -1.52
CA THR A 3 25.41 -12.08 -2.33
C THR A 3 24.16 -11.61 -1.61
N PHE A 4 24.35 -10.89 -0.51
CA PHE A 4 23.22 -10.41 0.27
C PHE A 4 22.38 -9.41 -0.53
N LYS A 5 21.09 -9.56 -0.44
CA LYS A 5 20.13 -8.61 -1.01
C LYS A 5 18.97 -8.43 -0.03
N PHE A 6 18.56 -7.19 0.14
CA PHE A 6 17.37 -6.91 0.93
C PHE A 6 16.13 -7.54 0.31
N ALA A 7 15.19 -7.90 1.16
CA ALA A 7 13.88 -8.35 0.70
C ALA A 7 13.24 -7.26 -0.16
N VAL A 8 12.55 -7.68 -1.22
CA VAL A 8 11.88 -6.76 -2.13
C VAL A 8 10.57 -6.30 -1.49
N ILE A 9 10.36 -5.00 -1.46
CA ILE A 9 9.13 -4.39 -0.97
C ILE A 9 8.36 -3.86 -2.17
N ASN A 10 7.06 -4.11 -2.21
CA ASN A 10 6.21 -3.62 -3.28
C ASN A 10 6.23 -2.09 -3.31
N PRO A 11 6.82 -1.46 -4.33
CA PRO A 11 6.95 0.00 -4.35
C PRO A 11 5.60 0.70 -4.52
N LEU A 12 4.62 0.03 -5.11
CA LEU A 12 3.31 0.62 -5.28
C LEU A 12 2.61 0.81 -3.93
N LEU A 13 2.77 -0.13 -3.01
CA LEU A 13 2.18 -0.07 -1.69
C LEU A 13 3.06 0.67 -0.69
N HIS A 14 4.32 0.89 -1.03
CA HIS A 14 5.25 1.60 -0.15
C HIS A 14 5.07 3.11 -0.33
N ASN A 15 3.88 3.56 -0.06
CA ASN A 15 3.44 4.95 -0.16
C ASN A 15 2.40 5.16 0.92
N GLU A 16 2.55 6.19 1.71
CA GLU A 16 1.72 6.38 2.89
C GLU A 16 0.23 6.37 2.57
N LEU A 17 -0.21 7.17 1.62
CA LEU A 17 -1.65 7.28 1.34
C LEU A 17 -2.19 6.00 0.70
N ARG A 18 -1.49 5.44 -0.26
CA ARG A 18 -1.93 4.19 -0.87
C ARG A 18 -2.00 3.06 0.14
N LEU A 19 -1.02 2.99 1.04
CA LEU A 19 -1.03 1.97 2.08
C LEU A 19 -2.21 2.15 3.03
N LYS A 20 -2.50 3.40 3.43
CA LYS A 20 -3.66 3.69 4.28
C LYS A 20 -4.97 3.26 3.60
N ILE A 21 -5.11 3.53 2.32
CA ILE A 21 -6.29 3.11 1.57
C ILE A 21 -6.44 1.59 1.60
N MET A 22 -5.36 0.88 1.29
CA MET A 22 -5.38 -0.58 1.25
C MET A 22 -5.71 -1.19 2.61
N VAL A 23 -5.08 -0.69 3.67
CA VAL A 23 -5.32 -1.18 5.03
C VAL A 23 -6.77 -0.91 5.47
N ALA A 24 -7.28 0.28 5.17
CA ALA A 24 -8.66 0.62 5.50
C ALA A 24 -9.64 -0.33 4.81
N LEU A 25 -9.43 -0.58 3.52
CA LEU A 25 -10.33 -1.44 2.76
C LEU A 25 -10.21 -2.91 3.15
N ASP A 26 -9.02 -3.34 3.56
CA ASP A 26 -8.85 -4.70 4.09
C ASP A 26 -9.65 -4.89 5.38
N SER A 27 -9.71 -3.86 6.20
CA SER A 27 -10.42 -3.91 7.47
C SER A 27 -11.93 -3.73 7.32
N LEU A 28 -12.36 -2.87 6.41
CA LEU A 28 -13.76 -2.47 6.27
C LEU A 28 -14.53 -3.25 5.20
N GLU A 29 -13.84 -4.00 4.37
CA GLU A 29 -14.37 -4.71 3.19
C GLU A 29 -14.74 -3.75 2.06
N SER A 30 -15.44 -2.66 2.35
CA SER A 30 -15.74 -1.61 1.37
C SER A 30 -15.86 -0.27 2.08
N ALA A 31 -15.67 0.80 1.33
CA ALA A 31 -15.82 2.14 1.85
C ALA A 31 -16.11 3.11 0.72
N SER A 32 -16.89 4.14 1.02
CA SER A 32 -17.13 5.18 0.05
C SER A 32 -15.88 6.07 -0.13
N PHE A 33 -15.78 6.70 -1.28
CA PHE A 33 -14.72 7.65 -1.56
C PHE A 33 -14.66 8.75 -0.47
N MET A 34 -15.82 9.28 -0.10
CA MET A 34 -15.87 10.35 0.91
C MET A 34 -15.39 9.88 2.28
N TYR A 35 -15.75 8.65 2.66
CA TYR A 35 -15.29 8.12 3.93
C TYR A 35 -13.78 7.91 3.92
N LEU A 36 -13.23 7.43 2.81
CA LEU A 36 -11.78 7.29 2.68
C LEU A 36 -11.08 8.65 2.78
N CYS A 37 -11.68 9.72 2.21
CA CYS A 37 -11.14 11.07 2.40
C CYS A 37 -11.07 11.44 3.89
N GLN A 38 -12.13 11.13 4.63
CA GLN A 38 -12.20 11.48 6.05
C GLN A 38 -11.14 10.76 6.87
N ILE A 39 -11.04 9.45 6.71
CA ILE A 39 -10.15 8.66 7.58
C ILE A 39 -8.68 8.77 7.19
N THR A 40 -8.39 9.13 5.94
CA THR A 40 -7.00 9.30 5.49
C THR A 40 -6.55 10.76 5.58
N ASP A 41 -7.47 11.68 5.82
CA ASP A 41 -7.21 13.12 5.83
C ASP A 41 -6.62 13.61 4.50
N ALA A 42 -6.94 12.94 3.41
CA ALA A 42 -6.45 13.30 2.09
C ALA A 42 -7.40 14.28 1.40
N THR A 43 -6.86 15.11 0.52
CA THR A 43 -7.70 15.90 -0.37
C THR A 43 -8.39 15.00 -1.36
N ARG A 44 -9.53 15.44 -1.88
CA ARG A 44 -10.27 14.68 -2.90
C ARG A 44 -9.39 14.41 -4.12
N GLY A 45 -8.64 15.42 -4.54
CA GLY A 45 -7.79 15.28 -5.72
C GLY A 45 -6.70 14.25 -5.54
N ASN A 46 -6.01 14.29 -4.40
CA ASN A 46 -4.93 13.35 -4.13
C ASN A 46 -5.48 11.93 -3.94
N LEU A 47 -6.58 11.80 -3.20
CA LEU A 47 -7.20 10.48 -3.02
C LEU A 47 -7.62 9.89 -4.37
N SER A 48 -8.22 10.71 -5.23
CA SER A 48 -8.65 10.26 -6.55
C SER A 48 -7.48 9.71 -7.37
N ILE A 49 -6.34 10.41 -7.35
CA ILE A 49 -5.15 9.97 -8.05
C ILE A 49 -4.66 8.63 -7.52
N GLN A 50 -4.60 8.47 -6.20
CA GLN A 50 -4.10 7.25 -5.60
C GLN A 50 -5.04 6.06 -5.81
N ILE A 51 -6.34 6.30 -5.73
CA ILE A 51 -7.33 5.25 -6.04
C ILE A 51 -7.19 4.79 -7.48
N LYS A 52 -7.04 5.72 -8.41
CA LYS A 52 -6.85 5.37 -9.82
C LYS A 52 -5.58 4.54 -10.03
N THR A 53 -4.50 4.93 -9.35
CA THR A 53 -3.24 4.19 -9.42
C THR A 53 -3.43 2.75 -8.94
N LEU A 54 -4.11 2.56 -7.81
CA LEU A 54 -4.37 1.23 -7.27
C LEU A 54 -5.33 0.43 -8.15
N GLN A 55 -6.31 1.11 -8.74
CA GLN A 55 -7.27 0.51 -9.65
C GLN A 55 -6.56 0.00 -10.91
N GLU A 56 -5.67 0.80 -11.47
CA GLU A 56 -4.90 0.43 -12.66
C GLU A 56 -3.98 -0.76 -12.40
N ALA A 57 -3.50 -0.89 -11.17
CA ALA A 57 -2.69 -2.04 -10.77
C ALA A 57 -3.54 -3.29 -10.53
N GLY A 58 -4.86 -3.17 -10.54
CA GLY A 58 -5.77 -4.28 -10.28
C GLY A 58 -5.94 -4.60 -8.81
N TYR A 59 -5.57 -3.68 -7.91
CA TYR A 59 -5.62 -3.92 -6.47
C TYR A 59 -6.95 -3.55 -5.85
N LEU A 60 -7.70 -2.64 -6.47
CA LEU A 60 -9.03 -2.31 -6.01
C LEU A 60 -9.97 -2.06 -7.18
N GLU A 61 -11.23 -2.09 -6.86
CA GLU A 61 -12.28 -1.77 -7.83
C GLU A 61 -13.21 -0.72 -7.23
N VAL A 62 -13.82 0.06 -8.11
CA VAL A 62 -14.71 1.14 -7.72
C VAL A 62 -16.05 0.92 -8.39
N ASP A 63 -17.09 0.80 -7.58
CA ASP A 63 -18.47 0.75 -8.06
C ASP A 63 -19.10 2.10 -7.87
N LYS A 64 -19.69 2.65 -8.92
CA LYS A 64 -20.44 3.88 -8.82
C LYS A 64 -21.94 3.53 -8.78
N SER A 65 -22.63 4.07 -7.80
CA SER A 65 -24.07 3.89 -7.65
C SER A 65 -24.75 5.24 -7.69
N GLY A 66 -25.93 5.28 -8.28
CA GLY A 66 -26.66 6.52 -8.47
C GLY A 66 -26.16 7.29 -9.68
N SER A 67 -26.72 8.48 -9.89
CA SER A 67 -26.35 9.35 -11.00
C SER A 67 -26.40 10.80 -10.57
N GLY A 68 -25.63 11.66 -11.27
CA GLY A 68 -25.58 13.08 -10.97
C GLY A 68 -24.96 13.36 -9.60
N PRO A 69 -25.41 14.42 -8.92
CA PRO A 69 -24.80 14.84 -7.66
C PRO A 69 -24.93 13.83 -6.53
N SER A 70 -25.88 12.89 -6.63
CA SER A 70 -26.08 11.89 -5.58
C SER A 70 -25.32 10.59 -5.85
N SER A 71 -24.54 10.53 -6.91
CA SER A 71 -23.76 9.33 -7.20
C SER A 71 -22.70 9.11 -6.13
N ARG A 72 -22.46 7.84 -5.82
CA ARG A 72 -21.45 7.44 -4.84
C ARG A 72 -20.46 6.51 -5.50
N SER A 73 -19.21 6.60 -5.05
CA SER A 73 -18.17 5.66 -5.43
C SER A 73 -17.85 4.81 -4.23
N ILE A 74 -18.00 3.51 -4.37
CA ILE A 74 -17.69 2.53 -3.31
C ILE A 74 -16.46 1.75 -3.75
N CYS A 75 -15.45 1.76 -2.91
CA CYS A 75 -14.19 1.10 -3.18
C CYS A 75 -14.09 -0.19 -2.39
N ARG A 76 -13.48 -1.21 -3.00
CA ARG A 76 -13.17 -2.46 -2.32
C ARG A 76 -11.92 -3.07 -2.92
N LEU A 77 -11.21 -3.86 -2.13
CA LEU A 77 -10.04 -4.56 -2.63
C LEU A 77 -10.47 -5.72 -3.52
N THR A 78 -9.66 -5.95 -4.55
CA THR A 78 -9.76 -7.20 -5.32
C THR A 78 -8.99 -8.29 -4.57
N ARG A 79 -9.15 -9.53 -5.00
CA ARG A 79 -8.34 -10.64 -4.48
C ARG A 79 -6.85 -10.34 -4.67
N LYS A 80 -6.48 -9.83 -5.84
CA LYS A 80 -5.09 -9.44 -6.11
C LYS A 80 -4.61 -8.39 -5.12
N GLY A 81 -5.46 -7.41 -4.79
CA GLY A 81 -5.10 -6.38 -3.82
C GLY A 81 -4.91 -6.94 -2.43
N ILE A 82 -5.79 -7.84 -1.99
CA ILE A 82 -5.65 -8.48 -0.68
C ILE A 82 -4.34 -9.25 -0.59
N GLU A 83 -4.05 -10.04 -1.62
CA GLU A 83 -2.81 -10.82 -1.66
C GLU A 83 -1.58 -9.93 -1.69
N ALA A 84 -1.65 -8.83 -2.46
CA ALA A 84 -0.54 -7.88 -2.53
C ALA A 84 -0.29 -7.20 -1.17
N LEU A 85 -1.36 -6.84 -0.46
CA LEU A 85 -1.21 -6.21 0.85
C LEU A 85 -0.60 -7.17 1.86
N HIS A 86 -1.04 -8.42 1.88
CA HIS A 86 -0.50 -9.42 2.79
C HIS A 86 0.97 -9.73 2.47
N ALA A 87 1.31 -9.83 1.19
CA ALA A 87 2.70 -10.04 0.78
C ALA A 87 3.57 -8.84 1.16
N TYR A 88 3.02 -7.63 1.04
CA TYR A 88 3.73 -6.41 1.46
C TYR A 88 4.03 -6.45 2.96
N GLU A 89 3.04 -6.80 3.77
CA GLU A 89 3.24 -6.89 5.21
C GLU A 89 4.33 -7.90 5.57
N GLN A 90 4.28 -9.08 4.97
CA GLN A 90 5.29 -10.11 5.22
C GLN A 90 6.66 -9.70 4.75
N GLY A 91 6.75 -9.06 3.59
CA GLY A 91 8.01 -8.55 3.07
C GLY A 91 8.61 -7.49 3.97
N LEU A 92 7.78 -6.62 4.52
CA LEU A 92 8.22 -5.59 5.43
C LEU A 92 8.74 -6.19 6.74
N ARG A 93 8.04 -7.19 7.28
CA ARG A 93 8.51 -7.90 8.48
C ARG A 93 9.86 -8.56 8.24
N ARG A 94 10.02 -9.22 7.09
CA ARG A 94 11.28 -9.85 6.73
C ARG A 94 12.40 -8.83 6.58
N LEU A 95 12.08 -7.64 6.05
CA LEU A 95 13.09 -6.59 5.93
C LEU A 95 13.68 -6.22 7.28
N PHE A 96 12.85 -6.12 8.31
CA PHE A 96 13.32 -5.77 9.65
C PHE A 96 14.06 -6.91 10.35
N THR A 97 13.94 -8.11 9.85
CA THR A 97 14.63 -9.28 10.42
C THR A 97 15.80 -9.74 9.54
N GLU A 98 16.13 -8.98 8.51
CA GLU A 98 17.25 -9.33 7.63
C GLU A 98 18.56 -9.30 8.41
N ASP A 99 19.41 -10.28 8.11
CA ASP A 99 20.72 -10.37 8.70
C ASP A 99 21.71 -9.65 7.79
N VAL A 100 21.87 -8.34 8.01
CA VAL A 100 22.72 -7.51 7.16
C VAL A 100 24.18 -7.81 7.49
N PRO A 101 24.99 -8.18 6.49
CA PRO A 101 26.41 -8.46 6.76
C PRO A 101 27.15 -7.22 7.23
N ALA A 102 28.15 -7.44 8.08
CA ALA A 102 28.96 -6.36 8.57
C ALA A 102 29.84 -5.78 7.46
N ASP A 103 30.05 -4.47 7.52
CA ASP A 103 30.99 -3.79 6.64
C ASP A 103 32.41 -4.08 7.11
N LYS A 104 33.21 -4.78 6.29
CA LYS A 104 34.58 -5.13 6.64
C LYS A 104 35.45 -3.90 6.85
N ASP A 105 35.24 -2.87 6.06
CA ASP A 105 35.99 -1.63 6.22
C ASP A 105 35.66 -0.93 7.52
N ASP A 106 34.38 -0.93 7.89
CA ASP A 106 33.92 -0.36 9.15
C ASP A 106 34.48 -1.13 10.36
N GLN A 107 34.50 -2.46 10.25
CA GLN A 107 35.06 -3.31 11.30
C GLN A 107 36.56 -3.05 11.51
N GLN A 108 37.30 -2.80 10.45
CA GLN A 108 38.73 -2.50 10.54
C GLN A 108 39.00 -1.15 11.16
N GLN A 109 38.06 -0.23 11.09
CA GLN A 109 38.20 1.11 11.66
C GLN A 109 37.74 1.18 13.12
N ALA A 110 36.99 0.21 13.56
CA ALA A 110 36.42 0.18 14.91
C ALA A 110 37.48 -0.36 15.93
N VAL A 111 38.33 0.49 16.33
CA VAL A 111 39.38 0.12 17.26
C VAL A 111 39.21 0.87 18.57
#